data_75cb67318dea6d6594dc0760d1bdb62e
#
_entry.id   75cb67318dea6d6594dc0760d1bdb62e
#
_cell.length_a   1.000
_cell.length_b   1.000
_cell.length_c   1.000
_cell.angle_alpha   90.00
_cell.angle_beta   90.00
_cell.angle_gamma   90.00
#
_symmetry.space_group_name_H-M   'P 1'
#
loop_
_entity.id
_entity.type
_entity.pdbx_description
1 polymer ?
#
loop_
_entity_poly.entity_id
_entity_poly.type
_entity_poly.pdbx_seq_one_letter_code
_entity_poly.pdbx_strand_id
1 'polypeptide(L)'
;MNSGSLHREHELQTIRILTFNILSADHADWERRREVARTELQAIRPDIVALQETTPGHGSDQALDLLGAGYHVMEHPTHSEDQVGAVLASRWPFSAAHEIDLAVAPRVPSAPAVVAELELPEPFGLMVVVHHGAAYQFGYARERELQAVTCARFVEQLIARRDAHVLVLGDFNDDSDSASVRFWTGRQSLEGYSVAYLDAWEATHPADAGPTFSPANPLVRAGQMPLELGRRIDYIMIRSGIHGPTLAVADCQRVLDEPVNGVWASDHFGVIADLEVPAHAPGTWS
;
A
#
# COMPACT_ATOMS: atom_id res chain seq x y z
N MET A 1 24.27 45.18 -7.63
CA MET A 1 22.95 44.83 -7.06
C MET A 1 22.62 43.39 -7.53
N ASN A 2 22.98 42.45 -6.68
CA ASN A 2 22.74 41.04 -6.95
C ASN A 2 21.44 40.63 -6.22
N SER A 3 20.38 40.43 -6.98
CA SER A 3 19.16 39.84 -6.48
C SER A 3 19.38 38.33 -6.41
N GLY A 4 19.87 37.87 -5.27
CA GLY A 4 19.92 36.44 -4.96
C GLY A 4 18.50 35.88 -4.90
N SER A 5 18.21 34.98 -5.82
CA SER A 5 17.03 34.13 -5.82
C SER A 5 17.09 33.22 -4.58
N LEU A 6 16.34 33.57 -3.56
CA LEU A 6 16.03 32.70 -2.44
C LEU A 6 15.03 31.67 -2.95
N HIS A 7 15.52 30.56 -3.50
CA HIS A 7 14.76 29.33 -3.51
C HIS A 7 14.60 28.91 -2.03
N ARG A 8 13.44 29.18 -1.45
CA ARG A 8 13.00 28.46 -0.27
C ARG A 8 12.88 27.01 -0.71
N GLU A 9 13.79 26.18 -0.27
CA GLU A 9 13.53 24.75 -0.15
C GLU A 9 12.30 24.67 0.75
N HIS A 10 11.14 24.33 0.19
CA HIS A 10 10.00 23.93 0.97
C HIS A 10 10.39 22.61 1.62
N GLU A 11 10.64 22.63 2.92
CA GLU A 11 10.75 21.41 3.71
C GLU A 11 9.50 20.57 3.41
N LEU A 12 9.71 19.32 3.05
CA LEU A 12 8.65 18.35 2.82
C LEU A 12 8.01 18.05 4.19
N GLN A 13 6.83 18.59 4.46
CA GLN A 13 6.17 18.42 5.74
C GLN A 13 5.31 17.15 5.79
N THR A 14 4.74 16.76 4.68
CA THR A 14 3.81 15.65 4.57
C THR A 14 4.13 14.84 3.33
N ILE A 15 4.05 13.52 3.42
CA ILE A 15 4.10 12.61 2.26
C ILE A 15 2.74 11.91 2.10
N ARG A 16 2.30 11.79 0.86
CA ARG A 16 1.02 11.20 0.49
C ARG A 16 1.20 9.81 -0.09
N ILE A 17 0.66 8.82 0.59
CA ILE A 17 0.80 7.40 0.27
C ILE A 17 -0.54 6.87 -0.24
N LEU A 18 -0.52 6.10 -1.32
CA LEU A 18 -1.71 5.46 -1.89
C LEU A 18 -1.48 3.96 -2.08
N THR A 19 -2.48 3.15 -1.75
CA THR A 19 -2.62 1.78 -2.26
C THR A 19 -3.95 1.66 -3.00
N PHE A 20 -3.93 1.00 -4.17
CA PHE A 20 -5.13 0.83 -4.99
C PHE A 20 -5.05 -0.41 -5.87
N ASN A 21 -5.93 -1.38 -5.62
CA ASN A 21 -6.17 -2.49 -6.53
C ASN A 21 -7.01 -1.95 -7.71
N ILE A 22 -6.44 -1.97 -8.92
CA ILE A 22 -7.05 -1.35 -10.10
C ILE A 22 -8.06 -2.26 -10.81
N LEU A 23 -8.24 -3.48 -10.36
CA LEU A 23 -8.96 -4.56 -11.06
C LEU A 23 -8.39 -4.80 -12.45
N SER A 24 -7.89 -5.99 -12.73
CA SER A 24 -7.24 -6.33 -14.01
C SER A 24 -7.95 -5.73 -15.22
N ALA A 25 -7.16 -5.32 -16.21
CA ALA A 25 -7.67 -4.77 -17.47
C ALA A 25 -8.56 -5.75 -18.27
N ASP A 26 -8.49 -7.05 -17.95
CA ASP A 26 -9.31 -8.08 -18.57
C ASP A 26 -10.77 -8.08 -18.07
N HIS A 27 -11.05 -7.33 -17.01
CA HIS A 27 -12.37 -7.28 -16.36
C HIS A 27 -13.04 -5.92 -16.55
N ALA A 28 -14.36 -5.93 -16.68
CA ALA A 28 -15.22 -4.75 -16.77
C ALA A 28 -14.60 -3.64 -17.64
N ASP A 29 -15.20 -3.05 -18.56
CA ASP A 29 -14.74 -2.05 -19.52
C ASP A 29 -13.52 -1.18 -19.06
N TRP A 30 -12.30 -1.71 -19.21
CA TRP A 30 -11.07 -1.07 -18.75
C TRP A 30 -10.89 0.34 -19.27
N GLU A 31 -11.20 0.58 -20.54
CA GLU A 31 -11.00 1.90 -21.16
C GLU A 31 -11.80 3.00 -20.45
N ARG A 32 -13.02 2.68 -20.00
CA ARG A 32 -13.83 3.62 -19.23
C ARG A 32 -13.36 3.74 -17.79
N ARG A 33 -13.02 2.61 -17.13
CA ARG A 33 -12.50 2.59 -15.76
C ARG A 33 -11.17 3.33 -15.67
N ARG A 34 -10.28 3.10 -16.64
CA ARG A 34 -8.97 3.75 -16.77
C ARG A 34 -9.08 5.27 -16.77
N GLU A 35 -10.04 5.81 -17.54
CA GLU A 35 -10.22 7.26 -17.63
C GLU A 35 -10.64 7.89 -16.30
N VAL A 36 -11.51 7.21 -15.55
CA VAL A 36 -11.91 7.61 -14.20
C VAL A 36 -10.70 7.54 -13.25
N ALA A 37 -10.03 6.38 -13.18
CA ALA A 37 -8.87 6.19 -12.33
C ALA A 37 -7.78 7.23 -12.63
N ARG A 38 -7.46 7.46 -13.89
CA ARG A 38 -6.45 8.44 -14.34
C ARG A 38 -6.79 9.86 -13.89
N THR A 39 -8.03 10.28 -14.10
CA THR A 39 -8.45 11.64 -13.75
C THR A 39 -8.35 11.88 -12.25
N GLU A 40 -8.86 10.95 -11.46
CA GLU A 40 -8.84 11.06 -9.99
C GLU A 40 -7.41 10.96 -9.43
N LEU A 41 -6.61 9.98 -9.88
CA LEU A 41 -5.24 9.81 -9.39
C LEU A 41 -4.33 11.00 -9.74
N GLN A 42 -4.50 11.60 -10.93
CA GLN A 42 -3.75 12.80 -11.31
C GLN A 42 -4.21 14.04 -10.53
N ALA A 43 -5.46 14.09 -10.08
CA ALA A 43 -5.95 15.15 -9.19
C ALA A 43 -5.44 14.96 -7.75
N ILE A 44 -5.44 13.73 -7.24
CA ILE A 44 -4.95 13.37 -5.89
C ILE A 44 -3.43 13.60 -5.76
N ARG A 45 -2.64 13.26 -6.79
CA ARG A 45 -1.19 13.43 -6.85
C ARG A 45 -0.45 12.76 -5.68
N PRO A 46 -0.60 11.47 -5.44
CA PRO A 46 0.13 10.78 -4.38
C PRO A 46 1.64 10.81 -4.64
N ASP A 47 2.44 10.67 -3.58
CA ASP A 47 3.89 10.69 -3.68
C ASP A 47 4.48 9.28 -3.83
N ILE A 48 3.91 8.30 -3.11
CA ILE A 48 4.25 6.88 -3.20
C ILE A 48 2.97 6.10 -3.43
N VAL A 49 2.99 5.17 -4.38
CA VAL A 49 1.81 4.44 -4.86
C VAL A 49 2.11 2.95 -4.99
N ALA A 50 1.24 2.13 -4.44
CA ALA A 50 1.18 0.70 -4.72
C ALA A 50 -0.08 0.38 -5.53
N LEU A 51 0.09 -0.14 -6.74
CA LEU A 51 -1.00 -0.59 -7.60
C LEU A 51 -1.00 -2.12 -7.66
N GLN A 52 -2.14 -2.73 -7.40
CA GLN A 52 -2.37 -4.17 -7.52
C GLN A 52 -3.20 -4.47 -8.76
N GLU A 53 -3.09 -5.68 -9.26
CA GLU A 53 -3.78 -6.19 -10.45
C GLU A 53 -3.46 -5.43 -11.75
N THR A 54 -2.23 -4.97 -11.90
CA THR A 54 -1.75 -4.45 -13.17
C THR A 54 -1.55 -5.58 -14.18
N THR A 55 -1.50 -5.25 -15.48
CA THR A 55 -1.22 -6.23 -16.53
C THR A 55 0.26 -6.62 -16.50
N PRO A 56 0.61 -7.90 -16.38
CA PRO A 56 2.00 -8.36 -16.35
C PRO A 56 2.80 -7.88 -17.57
N GLY A 57 4.01 -7.36 -17.35
CA GLY A 57 4.87 -6.82 -18.40
C GLY A 57 4.43 -5.47 -18.98
N HIS A 58 3.31 -4.92 -18.50
CA HIS A 58 2.79 -3.61 -18.89
C HIS A 58 2.44 -2.72 -17.68
N GLY A 59 2.75 -3.19 -16.47
CA GLY A 59 2.41 -2.49 -15.24
C GLY A 59 3.03 -1.10 -15.16
N SER A 60 4.26 -0.94 -15.64
CA SER A 60 4.94 0.35 -15.68
C SER A 60 4.22 1.35 -16.60
N ASP A 61 3.79 0.93 -17.79
CA ASP A 61 3.06 1.78 -18.72
C ASP A 61 1.68 2.16 -18.16
N GLN A 62 0.97 1.19 -17.53
CA GLN A 62 -0.30 1.45 -16.85
C GLN A 62 -0.13 2.45 -15.70
N ALA A 63 0.89 2.29 -14.86
CA ALA A 63 1.14 3.21 -13.76
C ALA A 63 1.43 4.63 -14.27
N LEU A 64 2.27 4.79 -15.30
CA LEU A 64 2.57 6.09 -15.89
C LEU A 64 1.35 6.72 -16.57
N ASP A 65 0.50 5.92 -17.23
CA ASP A 65 -0.74 6.41 -17.79
C ASP A 65 -1.70 6.93 -16.72
N LEU A 66 -1.87 6.20 -15.63
CA LEU A 66 -2.76 6.56 -14.52
C LEU A 66 -2.24 7.75 -13.72
N LEU A 67 -0.95 7.76 -13.38
CA LEU A 67 -0.36 8.74 -12.46
C LEU A 67 0.18 9.98 -13.18
N GLY A 68 0.47 9.88 -14.48
CA GLY A 68 1.15 10.91 -15.25
C GLY A 68 2.67 10.87 -15.10
N ALA A 69 3.34 11.85 -15.70
CA ALA A 69 4.79 11.96 -15.67
C ALA A 69 5.33 12.34 -14.28
N GLY A 70 6.60 12.02 -14.03
CA GLY A 70 7.33 12.42 -12.83
C GLY A 70 7.32 11.37 -11.72
N TYR A 71 7.02 10.12 -12.06
CA TYR A 71 7.21 8.97 -11.18
C TYR A 71 8.33 8.07 -11.68
N HIS A 72 9.09 7.55 -10.73
CA HIS A 72 9.90 6.36 -10.89
C HIS A 72 9.01 5.15 -10.64
N VAL A 73 9.04 4.19 -11.54
CA VAL A 73 8.14 3.04 -11.50
C VAL A 73 8.94 1.74 -11.41
N MET A 74 8.50 0.84 -10.56
CA MET A 74 9.08 -0.48 -10.38
C MET A 74 7.97 -1.52 -10.45
N GLU A 75 8.02 -2.34 -11.51
CA GLU A 75 7.11 -3.46 -11.70
C GLU A 75 7.59 -4.67 -10.89
N HIS A 76 6.66 -5.36 -10.25
CA HIS A 76 6.98 -6.59 -9.56
C HIS A 76 7.31 -7.72 -10.54
N PRO A 77 8.26 -8.60 -10.22
CA PRO A 77 8.47 -9.80 -11.00
C PRO A 77 7.21 -10.66 -10.99
N THR A 78 6.85 -11.19 -12.14
CA THR A 78 5.77 -12.19 -12.27
C THR A 78 6.38 -13.55 -12.57
N HIS A 79 5.96 -14.58 -11.84
CA HIS A 79 6.53 -15.93 -11.96
C HIS A 79 5.63 -16.89 -12.75
N SER A 80 4.43 -16.47 -13.16
CA SER A 80 3.57 -17.22 -14.05
C SER A 80 2.73 -16.27 -14.93
N GLU A 81 2.35 -16.76 -16.13
CA GLU A 81 1.53 -16.01 -17.09
C GLU A 81 0.08 -15.79 -16.61
N ASP A 82 -0.38 -16.59 -15.64
CA ASP A 82 -1.74 -16.50 -15.09
C ASP A 82 -1.83 -15.55 -13.89
N GLN A 83 -0.73 -14.86 -13.51
CA GLN A 83 -0.71 -13.93 -12.39
C GLN A 83 -1.01 -12.51 -12.87
N VAL A 84 -1.74 -11.77 -12.04
CA VAL A 84 -1.84 -10.32 -12.18
C VAL A 84 -0.53 -9.67 -11.74
N GLY A 85 -0.19 -8.52 -12.34
CA GLY A 85 0.98 -7.75 -11.99
C GLY A 85 0.73 -6.85 -10.77
N ALA A 86 1.82 -6.25 -10.30
CA ALA A 86 1.78 -5.22 -9.29
C ALA A 86 2.92 -4.21 -9.52
N VAL A 87 2.74 -2.98 -9.07
CA VAL A 87 3.67 -1.88 -9.30
C VAL A 87 3.83 -1.03 -8.06
N LEU A 88 5.08 -0.66 -7.75
CA LEU A 88 5.38 0.50 -6.92
C LEU A 88 5.76 1.69 -7.80
N ALA A 89 5.23 2.87 -7.47
CA ALA A 89 5.61 4.12 -8.09
C ALA A 89 5.94 5.16 -7.02
N SER A 90 6.92 6.02 -7.28
CA SER A 90 7.36 7.05 -6.34
C SER A 90 7.84 8.31 -7.07
N ARG A 91 7.65 9.46 -6.44
CA ARG A 91 8.24 10.74 -6.89
C ARG A 91 9.77 10.76 -6.76
N TRP A 92 10.32 9.92 -5.90
CA TRP A 92 11.76 9.78 -5.68
C TRP A 92 12.28 8.48 -6.27
N PRO A 93 13.55 8.44 -6.70
CA PRO A 93 14.15 7.23 -7.23
C PRO A 93 14.27 6.15 -6.14
N PHE A 94 14.08 4.90 -6.52
CA PHE A 94 14.36 3.76 -5.68
C PHE A 94 15.89 3.59 -5.56
N SER A 95 16.41 3.56 -4.34
CA SER A 95 17.84 3.36 -4.06
C SER A 95 18.20 1.87 -4.00
N ALA A 96 17.26 1.03 -3.59
CA ALA A 96 17.38 -0.42 -3.60
C ALA A 96 16.01 -1.09 -3.72
N ALA A 97 16.00 -2.35 -4.16
CA ALA A 97 14.81 -3.19 -4.21
C ALA A 97 15.16 -4.63 -3.85
N HIS A 98 14.25 -5.29 -3.14
CA HIS A 98 14.36 -6.68 -2.73
C HIS A 98 13.04 -7.39 -3.01
N GLU A 99 13.14 -8.65 -3.39
CA GLU A 99 12.00 -9.52 -3.61
C GLU A 99 11.90 -10.53 -2.47
N ILE A 100 10.68 -10.75 -1.97
CA ILE A 100 10.39 -11.77 -0.97
C ILE A 100 9.45 -12.79 -1.62
N ASP A 101 9.92 -14.04 -1.74
CA ASP A 101 9.05 -15.13 -2.20
C ASP A 101 7.99 -15.45 -1.13
N LEU A 102 6.72 -15.29 -1.49
CA LEU A 102 5.57 -15.60 -0.66
C LEU A 102 4.91 -16.95 -0.99
N ALA A 103 5.59 -17.83 -1.74
CA ALA A 103 5.18 -19.21 -1.94
C ALA A 103 5.38 -20.05 -0.66
N VAL A 104 4.73 -19.65 0.41
CA VAL A 104 4.89 -20.22 1.77
C VAL A 104 4.30 -21.63 1.93
N ALA A 105 3.52 -22.11 0.97
CA ALA A 105 2.91 -23.43 0.96
C ALA A 105 2.71 -23.91 -0.47
N PRO A 106 2.70 -25.25 -0.73
CA PRO A 106 2.62 -25.81 -2.09
C PRO A 106 1.37 -25.41 -2.90
N ARG A 107 0.30 -25.00 -2.22
CA ARG A 107 -0.96 -24.57 -2.86
C ARG A 107 -1.02 -23.07 -3.17
N VAL A 108 -0.02 -22.30 -2.72
CA VAL A 108 0.05 -20.87 -2.98
C VAL A 108 0.95 -20.65 -4.19
N PRO A 109 0.46 -20.06 -5.27
CA PRO A 109 1.32 -19.65 -6.37
C PRO A 109 2.35 -18.65 -5.86
N SER A 110 3.54 -18.66 -6.45
CA SER A 110 4.58 -17.68 -6.12
C SER A 110 4.08 -16.31 -6.52
N ALA A 111 3.84 -15.48 -5.52
CA ALA A 111 3.55 -14.06 -5.70
C ALA A 111 4.54 -13.31 -4.80
N PRO A 112 5.49 -12.56 -5.35
CA PRO A 112 6.48 -11.87 -4.52
C PRO A 112 5.87 -10.64 -3.85
N ALA A 113 6.26 -10.39 -2.59
CA ALA A 113 6.25 -9.04 -2.08
C ALA A 113 7.53 -8.33 -2.54
N VAL A 114 7.44 -7.04 -2.79
CA VAL A 114 8.59 -6.20 -3.10
C VAL A 114 8.84 -5.23 -1.96
N VAL A 115 10.11 -5.12 -1.57
CA VAL A 115 10.59 -4.15 -0.59
C VAL A 115 11.47 -3.15 -1.33
N ALA A 116 11.04 -1.91 -1.38
CA ALA A 116 11.77 -0.82 -2.00
C ALA A 116 12.34 0.12 -0.96
N GLU A 117 13.54 0.62 -1.20
CA GLU A 117 14.18 1.65 -0.39
C GLU A 117 14.21 2.97 -1.14
N LEU A 118 13.93 4.07 -0.45
CA LEU A 118 13.92 5.42 -0.99
C LEU A 118 14.63 6.36 -0.01
N GLU A 119 15.44 7.25 -0.55
CA GLU A 119 16.02 8.35 0.21
C GLU A 119 15.14 9.60 -0.02
N LEU A 120 14.30 9.92 0.94
CA LEU A 120 13.43 11.08 0.88
C LEU A 120 14.17 12.32 1.44
N PRO A 121 13.76 13.53 1.01
CA PRO A 121 14.25 14.75 1.63
C PRO A 121 13.97 14.78 3.14
N GLU A 122 14.80 15.52 3.87
CA GLU A 122 14.52 15.82 5.28
C GLU A 122 13.11 16.42 5.44
N PRO A 123 12.37 16.05 6.49
CA PRO A 123 12.83 15.28 7.66
C PRO A 123 12.62 13.77 7.57
N PHE A 124 12.21 13.20 6.43
CA PHE A 124 11.83 11.79 6.32
C PHE A 124 13.03 10.83 6.20
N GLY A 125 14.10 11.20 5.48
CA GLY A 125 15.27 10.34 5.31
C GLY A 125 14.96 9.00 4.65
N LEU A 126 15.51 7.90 5.20
CA LEU A 126 15.32 6.57 4.63
C LEU A 126 13.90 6.04 4.86
N MET A 127 13.21 5.77 3.75
CA MET A 127 11.91 5.13 3.71
C MET A 127 12.01 3.74 3.10
N VAL A 128 11.51 2.74 3.79
CA VAL A 128 11.35 1.36 3.28
C VAL A 128 9.88 1.10 3.03
N VAL A 129 9.53 0.78 1.79
CA VAL A 129 8.15 0.52 1.36
C VAL A 129 8.01 -0.94 0.99
N VAL A 130 7.10 -1.62 1.65
CA VAL A 130 6.76 -3.03 1.38
C VAL A 130 5.43 -3.05 0.65
N HIS A 131 5.44 -3.48 -0.60
CA HIS A 131 4.21 -3.78 -1.33
C HIS A 131 3.86 -5.25 -1.12
N HIS A 132 2.88 -5.49 -0.25
CA HIS A 132 2.43 -6.81 0.16
C HIS A 132 1.11 -7.15 -0.54
N GLY A 133 1.11 -8.21 -1.33
CA GLY A 133 -0.10 -8.83 -1.86
C GLY A 133 -0.25 -10.22 -1.24
N ALA A 134 -1.35 -10.46 -0.53
CA ALA A 134 -1.58 -11.74 0.12
C ALA A 134 -2.50 -12.65 -0.70
N ALA A 135 -2.50 -13.95 -0.39
CA ALA A 135 -3.35 -14.92 -1.05
C ALA A 135 -4.84 -14.58 -0.86
N TYR A 136 -5.60 -14.48 -1.98
CA TYR A 136 -6.99 -14.00 -1.98
C TYR A 136 -8.04 -15.06 -1.56
N GLN A 137 -7.70 -16.35 -1.66
CA GLN A 137 -8.64 -17.43 -1.42
C GLN A 137 -9.11 -17.45 0.04
N PHE A 138 -10.43 -17.52 0.27
CA PHE A 138 -11.02 -17.52 1.62
C PHE A 138 -10.45 -18.59 2.56
N GLY A 139 -10.17 -19.77 2.05
CA GLY A 139 -9.62 -20.88 2.85
C GLY A 139 -8.11 -20.78 3.13
N TYR A 140 -7.44 -19.66 2.82
CA TYR A 140 -5.99 -19.51 2.90
C TYR A 140 -5.53 -18.61 4.07
N ALA A 141 -6.30 -18.57 5.15
CA ALA A 141 -5.93 -17.76 6.33
C ALA A 141 -4.53 -18.10 6.86
N ARG A 142 -4.19 -19.41 6.97
CA ARG A 142 -2.86 -19.83 7.41
C ARG A 142 -1.76 -19.36 6.44
N GLU A 143 -2.01 -19.38 5.16
CA GLU A 143 -1.04 -18.93 4.16
C GLU A 143 -0.81 -17.43 4.28
N ARG A 144 -1.85 -16.63 4.45
CA ARG A 144 -1.73 -15.19 4.73
C ARG A 144 -0.96 -14.91 6.02
N GLU A 145 -1.17 -15.69 7.07
CA GLU A 145 -0.38 -15.61 8.31
C GLU A 145 1.11 -15.86 8.05
N LEU A 146 1.44 -16.92 7.31
CA LEU A 146 2.83 -17.26 6.97
C LEU A 146 3.46 -16.20 6.06
N GLN A 147 2.72 -15.67 5.10
CA GLN A 147 3.16 -14.58 4.23
C GLN A 147 3.48 -13.32 5.03
N ALA A 148 2.61 -12.94 5.96
CA ALA A 148 2.82 -11.80 6.85
C ALA A 148 4.10 -11.97 7.71
N VAL A 149 4.28 -13.15 8.32
CA VAL A 149 5.49 -13.47 9.11
C VAL A 149 6.75 -13.45 8.25
N THR A 150 6.69 -13.98 7.03
CA THR A 150 7.83 -14.01 6.10
C THR A 150 8.25 -12.59 5.72
N CYS A 151 7.29 -11.74 5.33
CA CYS A 151 7.56 -10.33 5.06
C CYS A 151 8.13 -9.61 6.29
N ALA A 152 7.50 -9.75 7.43
CA ALA A 152 7.92 -9.05 8.65
C ALA A 152 9.34 -9.43 9.06
N ARG A 153 9.70 -10.72 9.03
CA ARG A 153 11.05 -11.19 9.34
C ARG A 153 12.10 -10.59 8.41
N PHE A 154 11.82 -10.57 7.12
CA PHE A 154 12.73 -9.97 6.15
C PHE A 154 12.96 -8.48 6.43
N VAL A 155 11.87 -7.73 6.61
CA VAL A 155 11.92 -6.29 6.82
C VAL A 155 12.64 -5.94 8.11
N GLU A 156 12.30 -6.59 9.23
CA GLU A 156 12.96 -6.33 10.52
C GLU A 156 14.46 -6.69 10.49
N GLN A 157 14.88 -7.69 9.71
CA GLN A 157 16.30 -7.98 9.48
C GLN A 157 16.97 -6.90 8.63
N LEU A 158 16.31 -6.44 7.57
CA LEU A 158 16.81 -5.39 6.67
C LEU A 158 17.11 -4.09 7.42
N ILE A 159 16.24 -3.72 8.36
CA ILE A 159 16.34 -2.44 9.08
C ILE A 159 16.99 -2.54 10.47
N ALA A 160 17.44 -3.73 10.90
CA ALA A 160 17.85 -4.00 12.29
C ALA A 160 18.89 -3.01 12.90
N ARG A 161 19.65 -2.29 12.08
CA ARG A 161 20.65 -1.30 12.49
C ARG A 161 20.56 0.00 11.72
N ARG A 162 19.39 0.28 11.16
CA ARG A 162 19.16 1.44 10.29
C ARG A 162 18.06 2.30 10.91
N ASP A 163 18.27 3.58 10.87
CA ASP A 163 17.20 4.55 11.15
C ASP A 163 16.37 4.69 9.89
N ALA A 164 15.20 4.09 9.90
CA ALA A 164 14.32 4.01 8.73
C ALA A 164 12.86 4.03 9.14
N HIS A 165 12.05 4.74 8.38
CA HIS A 165 10.61 4.58 8.39
C HIS A 165 10.24 3.37 7.52
N VAL A 166 9.25 2.58 7.95
CA VAL A 166 8.76 1.45 7.15
C VAL A 166 7.27 1.57 6.97
N LEU A 167 6.85 1.42 5.72
CA LEU A 167 5.44 1.31 5.33
C LEU A 167 5.19 -0.08 4.76
N VAL A 168 4.08 -0.71 5.16
CA VAL A 168 3.56 -1.92 4.51
C VAL A 168 2.20 -1.56 3.92
N LEU A 169 2.06 -1.71 2.60
CA LEU A 169 0.85 -1.33 1.90
C LEU A 169 0.49 -2.36 0.82
N GLY A 170 -0.79 -2.41 0.47
CA GLY A 170 -1.30 -3.31 -0.55
C GLY A 170 -2.66 -3.90 -0.22
N ASP A 171 -3.09 -4.83 -1.06
CA ASP A 171 -4.25 -5.68 -0.84
C ASP A 171 -3.83 -6.91 -0.03
N PHE A 172 -4.24 -6.94 1.24
CA PHE A 172 -3.93 -8.05 2.15
C PHE A 172 -4.93 -9.20 2.04
N ASN A 173 -6.02 -9.01 1.29
CA ASN A 173 -7.09 -9.99 1.11
C ASN A 173 -7.67 -10.54 2.44
N ASP A 174 -7.53 -9.79 3.52
CA ASP A 174 -7.91 -10.20 4.87
C ASP A 174 -8.51 -9.05 5.67
N ASP A 175 -9.47 -9.35 6.53
CA ASP A 175 -10.15 -8.36 7.36
C ASP A 175 -9.29 -7.89 8.54
N SER A 176 -9.64 -6.74 9.11
CA SER A 176 -8.91 -6.10 10.22
C SER A 176 -8.87 -6.94 11.51
N ASP A 177 -9.79 -7.87 11.70
CA ASP A 177 -9.83 -8.79 12.84
C ASP A 177 -9.18 -10.16 12.54
N SER A 178 -8.68 -10.38 11.34
CA SER A 178 -7.96 -11.60 10.96
C SER A 178 -6.64 -11.74 11.72
N ALA A 179 -6.13 -12.97 11.81
CA ALA A 179 -4.88 -13.25 12.50
C ALA A 179 -3.68 -12.54 11.84
N SER A 180 -3.65 -12.49 10.51
CA SER A 180 -2.57 -11.84 9.73
C SER A 180 -2.53 -10.33 9.96
N VAL A 181 -3.68 -9.64 9.96
CA VAL A 181 -3.76 -8.20 10.20
C VAL A 181 -3.50 -7.87 11.68
N ARG A 182 -4.03 -8.68 12.61
CA ARG A 182 -3.72 -8.53 14.04
C ARG A 182 -2.25 -8.77 14.36
N PHE A 183 -1.56 -9.62 13.61
CA PHE A 183 -0.10 -9.78 13.70
C PHE A 183 0.61 -8.48 13.30
N TRP A 184 0.28 -7.90 12.15
CA TRP A 184 0.85 -6.64 11.72
C TRP A 184 0.62 -5.52 12.74
N THR A 185 -0.59 -5.43 13.30
CA THR A 185 -0.94 -4.39 14.28
C THR A 185 -0.46 -4.68 15.71
N GLY A 186 0.33 -5.73 15.93
CA GLY A 186 0.90 -6.06 17.24
C GLY A 186 -0.07 -6.69 18.23
N ARG A 187 -1.27 -7.08 17.78
CA ARG A 187 -2.33 -7.65 18.63
C ARG A 187 -2.28 -9.17 18.68
N GLN A 188 -1.40 -9.78 17.92
CA GLN A 188 -1.20 -11.23 17.89
C GLN A 188 0.24 -11.59 17.53
N SER A 189 0.77 -12.66 18.11
CA SER A 189 2.03 -13.28 17.70
C SER A 189 1.73 -14.45 16.78
N LEU A 190 2.51 -14.61 15.69
CA LEU A 190 2.43 -15.76 14.79
C LEU A 190 3.80 -16.41 14.65
N GLU A 191 3.86 -17.74 14.61
CA GLU A 191 5.10 -18.52 14.44
C GLU A 191 6.21 -18.09 15.44
N GLY A 192 5.83 -17.68 16.66
CA GLY A 192 6.77 -17.19 17.67
C GLY A 192 7.39 -15.83 17.37
N TYR A 193 6.81 -15.06 16.46
CA TYR A 193 7.27 -13.74 16.04
C TYR A 193 6.22 -12.67 16.29
N SER A 194 6.66 -11.45 16.55
CA SER A 194 5.79 -10.30 16.80
C SER A 194 6.38 -9.05 16.17
N VAL A 195 5.53 -8.22 15.61
CA VAL A 195 5.83 -6.87 15.13
C VAL A 195 4.73 -5.93 15.60
N ALA A 196 4.87 -4.64 15.38
CA ALA A 196 3.82 -3.67 15.67
C ALA A 196 3.84 -2.56 14.60
N TYR A 197 2.73 -2.40 13.93
CA TYR A 197 2.48 -1.36 12.94
C TYR A 197 1.19 -0.64 13.29
N LEU A 198 1.13 0.66 13.02
CA LEU A 198 -0.09 1.45 13.11
C LEU A 198 -0.85 1.33 11.79
N ASP A 199 -2.10 0.92 11.85
CA ASP A 199 -3.03 0.97 10.71
C ASP A 199 -3.49 2.42 10.52
N ALA A 200 -3.23 2.99 9.35
CA ALA A 200 -3.54 4.39 9.06
C ALA A 200 -5.04 4.69 9.12
N TRP A 201 -5.87 3.78 8.64
CA TRP A 201 -7.33 3.93 8.72
C TRP A 201 -7.82 3.93 10.17
N GLU A 202 -7.41 2.93 10.94
CA GLU A 202 -7.85 2.81 12.34
C GLU A 202 -7.37 3.99 13.20
N ALA A 203 -6.21 4.58 12.89
CA ALA A 203 -5.68 5.74 13.59
C ALA A 203 -6.58 6.98 13.47
N THR A 204 -7.25 7.14 12.33
CA THR A 204 -8.10 8.30 12.04
C THR A 204 -9.60 8.00 12.14
N HIS A 205 -9.99 6.74 12.00
CA HIS A 205 -11.38 6.27 11.98
C HIS A 205 -11.63 5.12 12.95
N PRO A 206 -11.40 5.26 14.26
CA PRO A 206 -11.43 4.15 15.22
C PRO A 206 -12.82 3.49 15.39
N ALA A 207 -13.89 4.12 14.90
CA ALA A 207 -15.26 3.61 14.98
C ALA A 207 -15.84 3.21 13.60
N ASP A 208 -15.08 3.36 12.51
CA ASP A 208 -15.52 3.02 11.16
C ASP A 208 -14.69 1.85 10.60
N ALA A 209 -15.38 0.79 10.21
CA ALA A 209 -14.72 -0.38 9.59
C ALA A 209 -14.01 -0.04 8.27
N GLY A 210 -14.49 0.96 7.53
CA GLY A 210 -13.88 1.48 6.31
C GLY A 210 -13.74 0.46 5.18
N PRO A 211 -14.80 -0.26 4.77
CA PRO A 211 -14.66 -1.31 3.77
C PRO A 211 -14.08 -0.76 2.47
N THR A 212 -13.05 -1.42 1.95
CA THR A 212 -12.41 -1.08 0.68
C THR A 212 -12.90 -1.96 -0.47
N PHE A 213 -13.45 -3.11 -0.14
CA PHE A 213 -14.12 -4.02 -1.05
C PHE A 213 -15.57 -4.22 -0.57
N SER A 214 -16.54 -3.62 -1.28
CA SER A 214 -17.89 -3.44 -0.75
C SER A 214 -18.96 -3.67 -1.81
N PRO A 215 -20.10 -4.33 -1.45
CA PRO A 215 -21.25 -4.48 -2.33
C PRO A 215 -21.96 -3.16 -2.67
N ALA A 216 -21.59 -2.04 -2.07
CA ALA A 216 -22.01 -0.71 -2.49
C ALA A 216 -21.47 -0.41 -3.91
N ASN A 217 -20.33 -0.98 -4.27
CA ASN A 217 -19.80 -0.97 -5.62
C ASN A 217 -20.39 -2.17 -6.40
N PRO A 218 -21.17 -1.93 -7.47
CA PRO A 218 -21.82 -3.00 -8.22
C PRO A 218 -20.83 -3.95 -8.92
N LEU A 219 -19.58 -3.53 -9.17
CA LEU A 219 -18.55 -4.40 -9.76
C LEU A 219 -18.21 -5.59 -8.85
N VAL A 220 -18.27 -5.42 -7.54
CA VAL A 220 -18.05 -6.51 -6.56
C VAL A 220 -19.05 -7.64 -6.77
N ARG A 221 -20.36 -7.31 -6.87
CA ARG A 221 -21.41 -8.30 -7.05
C ARG A 221 -21.49 -8.85 -8.48
N ALA A 222 -21.14 -8.04 -9.47
CA ALA A 222 -21.09 -8.44 -10.86
C ALA A 222 -19.87 -9.32 -11.16
N GLY A 223 -18.83 -9.25 -10.32
CA GLY A 223 -17.60 -10.01 -10.42
C GLY A 223 -17.69 -11.40 -9.79
N GLN A 224 -16.66 -11.78 -9.09
CA GLN A 224 -16.52 -13.14 -8.55
C GLN A 224 -17.19 -13.33 -7.17
N MET A 225 -17.61 -12.25 -6.49
CA MET A 225 -18.09 -12.31 -5.10
C MET A 225 -19.51 -11.75 -4.92
N PRO A 226 -20.55 -12.43 -5.49
CA PRO A 226 -21.93 -11.91 -5.48
C PRO A 226 -22.54 -11.83 -4.08
N LEU A 227 -21.98 -12.51 -3.08
CA LEU A 227 -22.44 -12.54 -1.68
C LEU A 227 -21.54 -11.77 -0.73
N GLU A 228 -20.63 -10.92 -1.26
CA GLU A 228 -19.78 -10.07 -0.43
C GLU A 228 -20.62 -9.14 0.46
N LEU A 229 -20.19 -9.00 1.73
CA LEU A 229 -20.86 -8.16 2.73
C LEU A 229 -20.17 -6.81 2.94
N GLY A 230 -18.94 -6.69 2.50
CA GLY A 230 -18.07 -5.53 2.66
C GLY A 230 -16.94 -5.80 3.64
N ARG A 231 -15.70 -5.68 3.17
CA ARG A 231 -14.46 -5.90 3.94
C ARG A 231 -13.48 -4.77 3.70
N ARG A 232 -12.70 -4.44 4.71
CA ARG A 232 -11.49 -3.64 4.54
C ARG A 232 -10.32 -4.59 4.39
N ILE A 233 -9.78 -4.67 3.19
CA ILE A 233 -8.72 -5.61 2.80
C ILE A 233 -7.49 -4.91 2.22
N ASP A 234 -7.57 -3.61 1.95
CA ASP A 234 -6.46 -2.77 1.51
C ASP A 234 -5.96 -1.91 2.67
N TYR A 235 -4.64 -1.87 2.89
CA TYR A 235 -4.06 -1.26 4.08
C TYR A 235 -2.85 -0.39 3.75
N ILE A 236 -2.65 0.63 4.58
CA ILE A 236 -1.40 1.37 4.75
C ILE A 236 -1.02 1.25 6.21
N MET A 237 0.08 0.59 6.49
CA MET A 237 0.56 0.34 7.84
C MET A 237 1.92 0.97 8.07
N ILE A 238 2.11 1.66 9.18
CA ILE A 238 3.30 2.38 9.58
C ILE A 238 4.00 1.63 10.72
N ARG A 239 5.28 1.29 10.54
CA ARG A 239 6.05 0.60 11.57
C ARG A 239 6.13 1.39 12.88
N SER A 240 5.94 0.71 13.98
CA SER A 240 6.22 1.23 15.32
C SER A 240 7.64 0.86 15.75
N GLY A 241 8.37 1.85 16.22
CA GLY A 241 9.59 1.65 17.00
C GLY A 241 9.26 1.31 18.46
N ILE A 242 10.26 1.42 19.35
CA ILE A 242 10.09 1.11 20.80
C ILE A 242 9.05 2.03 21.46
N HIS A 243 8.89 3.24 20.95
CA HIS A 243 8.04 4.27 21.54
C HIS A 243 6.75 4.56 20.76
N GLY A 244 6.41 3.73 19.80
CA GLY A 244 5.22 3.89 18.96
C GLY A 244 5.55 4.11 17.47
N PRO A 245 4.57 4.51 16.66
CA PRO A 245 4.74 4.70 15.22
C PRO A 245 5.86 5.70 14.91
N THR A 246 6.64 5.40 13.87
CA THR A 246 7.76 6.27 13.44
C THR A 246 7.29 7.47 12.63
N LEU A 247 6.06 7.44 12.10
CA LEU A 247 5.38 8.55 11.44
C LEU A 247 3.99 8.73 12.05
N ALA A 248 3.52 9.96 12.08
CA ALA A 248 2.15 10.29 12.43
C ALA A 248 1.25 10.21 11.19
N VAL A 249 -0.01 9.79 11.37
CA VAL A 249 -1.04 9.85 10.34
C VAL A 249 -1.78 11.17 10.52
N ALA A 250 -1.55 12.12 9.62
CA ALA A 250 -2.23 13.40 9.62
C ALA A 250 -3.66 13.27 9.08
N ASP A 251 -3.85 12.43 8.07
CA ASP A 251 -5.14 12.10 7.47
C ASP A 251 -5.09 10.71 6.82
N CYS A 252 -6.25 10.06 6.73
CA CYS A 252 -6.41 8.82 5.97
C CYS A 252 -7.83 8.76 5.41
N GLN A 253 -8.00 8.47 4.14
CA GLN A 253 -9.30 8.44 3.47
C GLN A 253 -9.39 7.29 2.47
N ARG A 254 -10.63 6.88 2.14
CA ARG A 254 -10.89 6.14 0.91
C ARG A 254 -10.98 7.13 -0.24
N VAL A 255 -10.56 6.67 -1.41
CA VAL A 255 -10.62 7.42 -2.67
C VAL A 255 -11.10 6.49 -3.77
N LEU A 256 -11.59 7.03 -4.87
CA LEU A 256 -12.16 6.24 -5.96
C LEU A 256 -13.35 5.37 -5.48
N ASP A 257 -14.00 5.82 -4.41
CA ASP A 257 -15.10 5.13 -3.70
C ASP A 257 -16.50 5.60 -4.14
N GLU A 258 -16.55 6.42 -5.19
CA GLU A 258 -17.78 6.88 -5.86
C GLU A 258 -17.62 6.76 -7.39
N PRO A 259 -18.72 6.50 -8.10
CA PRO A 259 -18.66 6.42 -9.55
C PRO A 259 -18.63 7.83 -10.19
N VAL A 260 -17.82 8.01 -11.22
CA VAL A 260 -17.83 9.22 -12.07
C VAL A 260 -18.67 8.94 -13.32
N ASN A 261 -19.76 9.68 -13.50
CA ASN A 261 -20.73 9.46 -14.59
C ASN A 261 -21.22 8.01 -14.68
N GLY A 262 -21.42 7.34 -13.54
CA GLY A 262 -21.87 5.97 -13.44
C GLY A 262 -20.80 4.92 -13.74
N VAL A 263 -19.53 5.32 -13.83
CA VAL A 263 -18.38 4.43 -14.04
C VAL A 263 -17.56 4.34 -12.76
N TRP A 264 -17.38 3.15 -12.24
CA TRP A 264 -16.47 2.85 -11.13
C TRP A 264 -15.05 2.61 -11.66
N ALA A 265 -14.04 3.08 -10.96
CA ALA A 265 -12.64 2.92 -11.35
C ALA A 265 -12.15 1.47 -11.20
N SER A 266 -12.57 0.80 -10.13
CA SER A 266 -12.26 -0.59 -9.76
C SER A 266 -13.42 -1.17 -8.96
N ASP A 267 -13.37 -2.45 -8.63
CA ASP A 267 -14.21 -3.07 -7.58
C ASP A 267 -13.67 -2.81 -6.18
N HIS A 268 -12.39 -2.45 -6.03
CA HIS A 268 -11.83 -1.90 -4.81
C HIS A 268 -11.95 -0.38 -4.74
N PHE A 269 -11.91 0.14 -3.50
CA PHE A 269 -11.65 1.55 -3.23
C PHE A 269 -10.19 1.73 -2.86
N GLY A 270 -9.55 2.81 -3.33
CA GLY A 270 -8.19 3.15 -2.92
C GLY A 270 -8.15 3.63 -1.47
N VAL A 271 -7.03 3.42 -0.80
CA VAL A 271 -6.73 4.00 0.50
C VAL A 271 -5.58 4.97 0.36
N ILE A 272 -5.76 6.19 0.83
CA ILE A 272 -4.74 7.24 0.83
C ILE A 272 -4.47 7.70 2.26
N ALA A 273 -3.20 7.94 2.58
CA ALA A 273 -2.80 8.49 3.88
C ALA A 273 -1.78 9.61 3.69
N ASP A 274 -1.96 10.69 4.43
CA ASP A 274 -0.99 11.76 4.58
C ASP A 274 -0.19 11.53 5.87
N LEU A 275 1.13 11.37 5.74
CA LEU A 275 2.02 11.01 6.83
C LEU A 275 3.00 12.15 7.12
N GLU A 276 3.32 12.34 8.40
CA GLU A 276 4.22 13.37 8.90
C GLU A 276 5.24 12.79 9.88
N VAL A 277 6.42 13.39 9.91
CA VAL A 277 7.38 13.09 10.98
C VAL A 277 6.87 13.72 12.28
N PRO A 278 6.83 12.98 13.41
CA PRO A 278 6.38 13.54 14.68
C PRO A 278 7.16 14.80 15.08
N ALA A 279 6.45 15.83 15.55
CA ALA A 279 7.03 17.12 15.93
C ALA A 279 8.09 17.03 17.05
N HIS A 280 8.05 15.96 17.84
CA HIS A 280 8.96 15.75 18.96
C HIS A 280 9.58 14.36 18.89
N ALA A 281 10.90 14.28 19.04
CA ALA A 281 11.58 13.03 19.20
C ALA A 281 11.10 12.29 20.47
N PRO A 282 11.05 10.96 20.47
CA PRO A 282 10.71 10.17 21.67
C PRO A 282 11.66 10.51 22.84
N GLY A 283 11.10 10.66 24.05
CA GLY A 283 11.88 10.92 25.26
C GLY A 283 12.17 12.40 25.56
N THR A 284 11.69 13.33 24.75
CA THR A 284 11.73 14.76 25.07
C THR A 284 10.59 15.13 26.02
N TRP A 285 10.86 15.07 27.31
CA TRP A 285 9.93 15.49 28.38
C TRP A 285 10.05 17.01 28.57
N SER A 286 9.27 17.80 27.86
CA SER A 286 9.19 19.27 28.01
C SER A 286 8.00 19.68 28.85
#